data_5d8cb57114c83c9b9b642b3deab1fced
#
_entry.id   5d8cb57114c83c9b9b642b3deab1fced
#
_cell.length_a   1.000
_cell.length_b   1.000
_cell.length_c   1.000
_cell.angle_alpha   90.00
_cell.angle_beta   90.00
_cell.angle_gamma   90.00
#
_symmetry.space_group_name_H-M   'P 1'
#
loop_
_entity.id
_entity.type
_entity.pdbx_description
1 polymer ?
#
loop_
_entity_poly.entity_id
_entity_poly.type
_entity_poly.pdbx_seq_one_letter_code
_entity_poly.pdbx_strand_id
1 'polypeptide(L)'
;MDFEQSSKYHSLNKLIYINLRWIAIIGQFLTINSVKFIFNFEFNYILANFVIALGVLSNLYLIYFFKNNLLNSKPAFIFLTIDIIQLTLLLFLTGGVLNPFSVFLLIPSVFGSLRLNMKTNLTLVFFTIVSIITLTFFYQDLPYPLNQYEFSDHYFYAIPTALIIALIFLNYFALIFGKESKLRKEALDKIQEVIAKEHELVSLGGQVAAAAHSLGTPLSTIKIISQDLLKELKSSKKFNKDIELLVSQVNRCNDILKKLTLNPTIDDEFIDKDLSIYDYVYEITKSFEEISEKEFILIDKQNTNKFNLRKSIELVYGIRNFV
;
A
#
# COMPACT_ATOMS: atom_id res chain seq x y z
N MET A 1 -11.69 -8.02 13.20
CA MET A 1 -10.73 -7.10 12.55
C MET A 1 -9.63 -6.84 13.55
N ASP A 2 -8.52 -7.54 13.39
CA ASP A 2 -7.55 -7.84 14.45
C ASP A 2 -6.73 -6.64 14.89
N PHE A 3 -6.56 -6.53 16.22
CA PHE A 3 -5.72 -5.53 16.88
C PHE A 3 -4.24 -5.56 16.40
N GLU A 4 -3.77 -6.67 15.88
CA GLU A 4 -2.42 -6.83 15.32
C GLU A 4 -2.23 -6.13 13.97
N GLN A 5 -3.23 -6.13 13.09
CA GLN A 5 -3.15 -5.40 11.81
C GLN A 5 -3.14 -3.88 12.03
N SER A 6 -3.88 -3.37 13.01
CA SER A 6 -3.86 -1.95 13.38
C SER A 6 -2.48 -1.48 13.89
N SER A 7 -1.72 -2.35 14.54
CA SER A 7 -0.38 -2.05 15.08
C SER A 7 0.68 -1.84 13.97
N LYS A 8 0.58 -2.55 12.86
CA LYS A 8 1.56 -2.50 11.75
C LYS A 8 1.53 -1.17 10.98
N TYR A 9 0.39 -0.50 10.96
CA TYR A 9 0.20 0.78 10.26
C TYR A 9 0.61 2.01 11.10
N HIS A 10 0.80 1.84 12.43
CA HIS A 10 1.18 2.91 13.35
C HIS A 10 2.61 2.70 13.87
N SER A 11 3.48 2.21 13.00
CA SER A 11 4.88 1.97 13.32
C SER A 11 5.79 2.87 12.49
N LEU A 12 6.83 3.35 13.15
CA LEU A 12 7.84 4.23 12.59
C LEU A 12 8.99 3.39 12.05
N ASN A 13 9.39 3.63 10.80
CA ASN A 13 10.57 2.93 10.26
C ASN A 13 11.82 3.41 10.98
N LYS A 14 12.44 2.49 11.73
CA LYS A 14 13.62 2.75 12.55
C LYS A 14 14.79 3.32 11.73
N LEU A 15 15.06 2.77 10.56
CA LEU A 15 16.19 3.18 9.73
C LEU A 15 16.04 4.63 9.25
N ILE A 16 14.84 5.00 8.77
CA ILE A 16 14.55 6.37 8.32
C ILE A 16 14.70 7.33 9.50
N TYR A 17 14.18 6.97 10.66
CA TYR A 17 14.25 7.81 11.85
C TYR A 17 15.69 8.01 12.33
N ILE A 18 16.50 6.95 12.39
CA ILE A 18 17.92 7.03 12.74
C ILE A 18 18.67 7.98 11.79
N ASN A 19 18.45 7.85 10.48
CA ASN A 19 19.11 8.71 9.49
C ASN A 19 18.70 10.18 9.65
N LEU A 20 17.42 10.46 9.90
CA LEU A 20 16.95 11.83 10.16
C LEU A 20 17.60 12.41 11.42
N ARG A 21 17.72 11.62 12.49
CA ARG A 21 18.41 12.05 13.72
C ARG A 21 19.90 12.32 13.48
N TRP A 22 20.58 11.51 12.68
CA TRP A 22 21.98 11.78 12.31
C TRP A 22 22.13 13.09 11.55
N ILE A 23 21.24 13.36 10.59
CA ILE A 23 21.23 14.63 9.84
C ILE A 23 21.03 15.82 10.82
N ALA A 24 20.07 15.69 11.74
CA ALA A 24 19.81 16.73 12.74
C ALA A 24 21.02 16.95 13.69
N ILE A 25 21.61 15.89 14.23
CA ILE A 25 22.76 15.93 15.13
C ILE A 25 23.98 16.56 14.43
N ILE A 26 24.28 16.12 13.21
CA ILE A 26 25.38 16.69 12.42
C ILE A 26 25.13 18.18 12.14
N GLY A 27 23.89 18.54 11.75
CA GLY A 27 23.52 19.94 11.54
C GLY A 27 23.69 20.79 12.79
N GLN A 28 23.23 20.32 13.95
CA GLN A 28 23.39 20.99 15.23
C GLN A 28 24.89 21.16 15.58
N PHE A 29 25.68 20.11 15.43
CA PHE A 29 27.11 20.13 15.72
C PHE A 29 27.86 21.15 14.83
N LEU A 30 27.59 21.10 13.53
CA LEU A 30 28.18 22.05 12.57
C LEU A 30 27.77 23.50 12.91
N THR A 31 26.49 23.75 13.16
CA THR A 31 25.99 25.07 13.48
C THR A 31 26.62 25.66 14.75
N ILE A 32 26.57 24.89 15.86
CA ILE A 32 27.12 25.36 17.16
C ILE A 32 28.60 25.67 17.06
N ASN A 33 29.38 24.80 16.41
CA ASN A 33 30.81 24.99 16.29
C ASN A 33 31.16 26.08 15.25
N SER A 34 30.42 26.22 14.16
CA SER A 34 30.62 27.34 13.22
C SER A 34 30.32 28.66 13.86
N VAL A 35 29.24 28.79 14.63
CA VAL A 35 28.87 30.01 15.34
C VAL A 35 29.96 30.38 16.35
N LYS A 36 30.56 29.40 17.04
CA LYS A 36 31.65 29.66 18.00
C LYS A 36 32.96 30.01 17.34
N PHE A 37 33.43 29.22 16.37
CA PHE A 37 34.81 29.32 15.85
C PHE A 37 34.93 30.19 14.59
N ILE A 38 33.89 30.30 13.77
CA ILE A 38 33.90 31.10 12.54
C ILE A 38 33.36 32.51 12.83
N PHE A 39 32.21 32.59 13.51
CA PHE A 39 31.57 33.88 13.81
C PHE A 39 31.99 34.49 15.16
N ASN A 40 32.79 33.75 15.96
CA ASN A 40 33.30 34.19 17.27
C ASN A 40 32.21 34.62 18.27
N PHE A 41 31.06 33.94 18.24
CA PHE A 41 29.99 34.23 19.17
C PHE A 41 30.33 33.70 20.59
N GLU A 42 29.92 34.42 21.61
CA GLU A 42 30.18 34.06 23.00
C GLU A 42 28.92 33.43 23.63
N PHE A 43 28.98 32.15 23.89
CA PHE A 43 27.97 31.36 24.59
C PHE A 43 28.62 30.11 25.20
N ASN A 44 27.86 29.38 26.02
CA ASN A 44 28.38 28.15 26.64
C ASN A 44 28.39 26.97 25.64
N TYR A 45 29.37 27.04 24.70
CA TYR A 45 29.50 26.02 23.63
C TYR A 45 29.85 24.62 24.17
N ILE A 46 30.49 24.51 25.34
CA ILE A 46 30.83 23.22 25.97
C ILE A 46 29.54 22.51 26.38
N LEU A 47 28.64 23.24 27.05
CA LEU A 47 27.35 22.69 27.47
C LEU A 47 26.46 22.36 26.27
N ALA A 48 26.48 23.20 25.24
CA ALA A 48 25.76 22.96 24.00
C ALA A 48 26.26 21.65 23.30
N ASN A 49 27.58 21.47 23.18
CA ASN A 49 28.13 20.23 22.64
C ASN A 49 27.85 19.01 23.52
N PHE A 50 27.79 19.16 24.83
CA PHE A 50 27.36 18.10 25.75
C PHE A 50 25.92 17.66 25.49
N VAL A 51 25.00 18.60 25.28
CA VAL A 51 23.60 18.30 24.90
C VAL A 51 23.52 17.55 23.56
N ILE A 52 24.35 17.94 22.58
CA ILE A 52 24.45 17.24 21.30
C ILE A 52 24.98 15.81 21.51
N ALA A 53 26.01 15.64 22.37
CA ALA A 53 26.56 14.30 22.69
C ALA A 53 25.50 13.38 23.33
N LEU A 54 24.61 13.91 24.17
CA LEU A 54 23.45 13.12 24.67
C LEU A 54 22.53 12.67 23.54
N GLY A 55 22.33 13.50 22.51
CA GLY A 55 21.60 13.14 21.30
C GLY A 55 22.27 11.98 20.55
N VAL A 56 23.61 12.03 20.40
CA VAL A 56 24.39 10.93 19.80
C VAL A 56 24.20 9.65 20.60
N LEU A 57 24.34 9.69 21.92
CA LEU A 57 24.18 8.53 22.80
C LEU A 57 22.77 7.93 22.69
N SER A 58 21.76 8.77 22.67
CA SER A 58 20.36 8.35 22.47
C SER A 58 20.16 7.66 21.10
N ASN A 59 20.81 8.16 20.05
CA ASN A 59 20.70 7.55 18.71
C ASN A 59 21.45 6.21 18.64
N LEU A 60 22.62 6.11 19.26
CA LEU A 60 23.37 4.87 19.40
C LEU A 60 22.58 3.83 20.21
N TYR A 61 21.95 4.25 21.32
CA TYR A 61 21.08 3.38 22.10
C TYR A 61 19.95 2.80 21.24
N LEU A 62 19.29 3.63 20.40
CA LEU A 62 18.27 3.20 19.47
C LEU A 62 18.80 2.16 18.45
N ILE A 63 20.03 2.35 17.95
CA ILE A 63 20.66 1.44 16.98
C ILE A 63 20.91 0.06 17.61
N TYR A 64 21.52 0.02 18.77
CA TYR A 64 22.03 -1.23 19.35
C TYR A 64 20.99 -2.02 20.16
N PHE A 65 20.09 -1.34 20.86
CA PHE A 65 19.16 -2.00 21.77
C PHE A 65 17.82 -2.37 21.12
N PHE A 66 17.42 -1.71 20.03
CA PHE A 66 16.19 -2.03 19.34
C PHE A 66 16.47 -2.88 18.10
N LYS A 67 16.16 -4.19 18.16
CA LYS A 67 16.41 -5.13 17.05
C LYS A 67 15.36 -5.02 15.92
N ASN A 68 14.15 -4.60 16.23
CA ASN A 68 13.05 -4.53 15.26
C ASN A 68 13.20 -3.34 14.31
N ASN A 69 12.96 -3.56 13.01
CA ASN A 69 12.99 -2.51 11.99
C ASN A 69 11.82 -1.52 12.09
N LEU A 70 10.79 -1.86 12.83
CA LEU A 70 9.62 -1.03 13.07
C LEU A 70 9.53 -0.69 14.56
N LEU A 71 9.48 0.60 14.86
CA LEU A 71 9.27 1.11 16.21
C LEU A 71 7.77 1.23 16.46
N ASN A 72 7.28 0.53 17.46
CA ASN A 72 5.92 0.68 17.96
C ASN A 72 5.69 2.10 18.50
N SER A 73 4.42 2.47 18.68
CA SER A 73 4.04 3.82 19.12
C SER A 73 4.70 4.26 20.43
N LYS A 74 4.89 3.36 21.42
CA LYS A 74 5.50 3.70 22.71
C LYS A 74 6.99 4.07 22.60
N PRO A 75 7.89 3.23 22.03
CA PRO A 75 9.29 3.62 21.83
C PRO A 75 9.43 4.87 20.96
N ALA A 76 8.66 4.96 19.87
CA ALA A 76 8.70 6.12 18.99
C ALA A 76 8.34 7.41 19.73
N PHE A 77 7.32 7.39 20.58
CA PHE A 77 6.94 8.51 21.44
C PHE A 77 8.08 8.93 22.37
N ILE A 78 8.72 7.96 23.05
CA ILE A 78 9.82 8.23 23.99
C ILE A 78 10.96 8.94 23.27
N PHE A 79 11.41 8.41 22.12
CA PHE A 79 12.53 9.01 21.40
C PHE A 79 12.19 10.38 20.81
N LEU A 80 10.98 10.59 20.29
CA LEU A 80 10.55 11.91 19.82
C LEU A 80 10.44 12.93 20.97
N THR A 81 10.01 12.48 22.16
CA THR A 81 10.01 13.32 23.35
C THR A 81 11.45 13.69 23.78
N ILE A 82 12.37 12.73 23.71
CA ILE A 82 13.80 13.00 23.97
C ILE A 82 14.34 14.03 22.98
N ASP A 83 13.96 13.96 21.70
CA ASP A 83 14.37 14.94 20.69
C ASP A 83 13.81 16.34 20.99
N ILE A 84 12.55 16.46 21.44
CA ILE A 84 11.97 17.74 21.88
C ILE A 84 12.75 18.31 23.08
N ILE A 85 13.04 17.48 24.08
CA ILE A 85 13.79 17.90 25.28
C ILE A 85 15.20 18.35 24.90
N GLN A 86 15.91 17.59 24.07
CA GLN A 86 17.26 17.92 23.61
C GLN A 86 17.29 19.26 22.88
N LEU A 87 16.36 19.46 21.92
CA LEU A 87 16.24 20.74 21.20
C LEU A 87 15.88 21.89 22.13
N THR A 88 14.97 21.67 23.08
CA THR A 88 14.60 22.68 24.09
C THR A 88 15.80 23.09 24.92
N LEU A 89 16.62 22.15 25.39
CA LEU A 89 17.83 22.45 26.14
C LEU A 89 18.88 23.23 25.31
N LEU A 90 19.03 22.84 24.03
CA LEU A 90 19.97 23.55 23.15
C LEU A 90 19.51 24.98 22.87
N LEU A 91 18.22 25.17 22.60
CA LEU A 91 17.63 26.51 22.41
C LEU A 91 17.67 27.33 23.69
N PHE A 92 17.43 26.72 24.86
CA PHE A 92 17.58 27.39 26.15
C PHE A 92 18.97 28.04 26.32
N LEU A 93 20.03 27.35 25.89
CA LEU A 93 21.43 27.82 25.98
C LEU A 93 21.79 28.86 24.92
N THR A 94 20.95 29.10 23.93
CA THR A 94 21.31 29.86 22.72
C THR A 94 20.30 30.94 22.34
N GLY A 95 19.45 31.41 23.28
CA GLY A 95 18.57 32.57 23.08
C GLY A 95 17.07 32.23 23.05
N GLY A 96 16.67 31.04 23.47
CA GLY A 96 15.26 30.67 23.62
C GLY A 96 14.48 30.69 22.29
N VAL A 97 13.27 31.27 22.33
CA VAL A 97 12.41 31.43 21.14
C VAL A 97 12.95 32.47 20.14
N LEU A 98 13.81 33.37 20.57
CA LEU A 98 14.44 34.38 19.70
C LEU A 98 15.52 33.75 18.80
N ASN A 99 15.97 32.55 19.11
CA ASN A 99 16.90 31.83 18.26
C ASN A 99 16.20 31.41 16.94
N PRO A 100 16.77 31.76 15.76
CA PRO A 100 16.17 31.41 14.46
C PRO A 100 15.91 29.90 14.26
N PHE A 101 16.67 29.07 14.96
CA PHE A 101 16.52 27.62 14.91
C PHE A 101 15.35 27.04 15.76
N SER A 102 14.61 27.93 16.47
CA SER A 102 13.43 27.53 17.25
C SER A 102 12.35 26.82 16.41
N VAL A 103 12.29 27.11 15.10
CA VAL A 103 11.40 26.44 14.14
C VAL A 103 11.62 24.91 14.09
N PHE A 104 12.84 24.42 14.35
CA PHE A 104 13.14 22.99 14.33
C PHE A 104 12.48 22.21 15.48
N LEU A 105 12.01 22.90 16.50
CA LEU A 105 11.26 22.31 17.62
C LEU A 105 9.92 21.70 17.14
N LEU A 106 9.39 22.16 16.00
CA LEU A 106 8.15 21.64 15.43
C LEU A 106 8.32 20.25 14.79
N ILE A 107 9.52 19.92 14.32
CA ILE A 107 9.79 18.73 13.50
C ILE A 107 9.42 17.41 14.20
N PRO A 108 9.81 17.14 15.46
CA PRO A 108 9.51 15.86 16.10
C PRO A 108 8.00 15.59 16.21
N SER A 109 7.19 16.62 16.53
CA SER A 109 5.74 16.44 16.65
C SER A 109 5.07 16.27 15.28
N VAL A 110 5.49 17.02 14.25
CA VAL A 110 5.01 16.89 12.87
C VAL A 110 5.35 15.49 12.32
N PHE A 111 6.57 15.02 12.58
CA PHE A 111 6.96 13.67 12.19
C PHE A 111 6.15 12.59 12.91
N GLY A 112 5.83 12.79 14.19
CA GLY A 112 4.95 11.95 14.97
C GLY A 112 3.54 11.87 14.38
N SER A 113 3.00 12.96 13.85
CA SER A 113 1.64 13.01 13.29
C SER A 113 1.46 12.17 12.04
N LEU A 114 2.53 11.95 11.27
CA LEU A 114 2.51 11.11 10.06
C LEU A 114 2.40 9.60 10.36
N ARG A 115 2.83 9.15 11.54
CA ARG A 115 3.06 7.73 11.81
C ARG A 115 2.45 7.20 13.10
N LEU A 116 2.22 8.07 14.09
CA LEU A 116 1.71 7.66 15.39
C LEU A 116 0.19 7.78 15.46
N ASN A 117 -0.39 7.13 16.46
CA ASN A 117 -1.81 7.27 16.74
C ASN A 117 -2.14 8.69 17.25
N MET A 118 -3.38 9.11 17.10
CA MET A 118 -3.84 10.46 17.40
C MET A 118 -3.56 10.89 18.86
N LYS A 119 -3.76 9.97 19.82
CA LYS A 119 -3.53 10.27 21.24
C LYS A 119 -2.06 10.56 21.53
N THR A 120 -1.17 9.74 21.01
CA THR A 120 0.29 9.91 21.18
C THR A 120 0.78 11.16 20.49
N ASN A 121 0.26 11.47 19.31
CA ASN A 121 0.62 12.70 18.61
C ASN A 121 0.15 13.95 19.37
N LEU A 122 -1.08 13.96 19.89
CA LEU A 122 -1.60 15.08 20.67
C LEU A 122 -0.73 15.35 21.92
N THR A 123 -0.21 14.29 22.54
CA THR A 123 0.72 14.42 23.67
C THR A 123 2.04 15.04 23.24
N LEU A 124 2.60 14.70 22.05
CA LEU A 124 3.81 15.34 21.52
C LEU A 124 3.59 16.82 21.21
N VAL A 125 2.45 17.18 20.60
CA VAL A 125 2.06 18.57 20.35
C VAL A 125 1.99 19.34 21.66
N PHE A 126 1.38 18.76 22.69
CA PHE A 126 1.33 19.38 24.04
C PHE A 126 2.72 19.62 24.61
N PHE A 127 3.63 18.64 24.56
CA PHE A 127 5.01 18.83 25.02
C PHE A 127 5.76 19.91 24.23
N THR A 128 5.54 19.99 22.92
CA THR A 128 6.13 21.03 22.07
C THR A 128 5.61 22.42 22.45
N ILE A 129 4.30 22.56 22.70
CA ILE A 129 3.72 23.84 23.15
C ILE A 129 4.30 24.23 24.52
N VAL A 130 4.39 23.30 25.47
CA VAL A 130 5.00 23.55 26.78
C VAL A 130 6.45 23.99 26.62
N SER A 131 7.22 23.36 25.72
CA SER A 131 8.60 23.73 25.42
C SER A 131 8.69 25.18 24.86
N ILE A 132 7.83 25.54 23.91
CA ILE A 132 7.78 26.88 23.35
C ILE A 132 7.47 27.93 24.45
N ILE A 133 6.47 27.67 25.29
CA ILE A 133 6.08 28.54 26.39
C ILE A 133 7.26 28.66 27.40
N THR A 134 7.88 27.54 27.76
CA THR A 134 9.04 27.54 28.68
C THR A 134 10.19 28.36 28.10
N LEU A 135 10.53 28.19 26.82
CA LEU A 135 11.58 28.96 26.16
C LEU A 135 11.25 30.45 25.96
N THR A 136 9.98 30.83 26.05
CA THR A 136 9.58 32.24 26.01
C THR A 136 9.92 32.96 27.34
N PHE A 137 9.79 32.28 28.47
CA PHE A 137 10.00 32.90 29.78
C PHE A 137 11.36 32.55 30.40
N PHE A 138 11.93 31.40 30.02
CA PHE A 138 13.18 30.88 30.59
C PHE A 138 14.16 30.58 29.47
N TYR A 139 15.19 31.40 29.30
CA TYR A 139 16.26 31.20 28.32
C TYR A 139 17.51 31.96 28.76
N GLN A 140 18.66 31.57 28.23
CA GLN A 140 19.89 32.37 28.31
C GLN A 140 19.87 33.39 27.18
N ASP A 141 20.48 34.56 27.43
CA ASP A 141 20.53 35.63 26.42
C ASP A 141 21.11 35.13 25.09
N LEU A 142 20.72 35.80 24.02
CA LEU A 142 21.32 35.55 22.71
C LEU A 142 22.83 35.70 22.79
N PRO A 143 23.60 34.82 22.06
CA PRO A 143 25.06 34.95 22.01
C PRO A 143 25.51 36.33 21.57
N TYR A 144 26.53 36.89 22.27
CA TYR A 144 27.19 38.11 21.81
C TYR A 144 27.75 37.87 20.37
N PRO A 145 27.60 38.80 19.39
CA PRO A 145 27.09 40.19 19.53
C PRO A 145 25.57 40.35 19.37
N LEU A 146 24.79 39.26 19.18
CA LEU A 146 23.35 39.35 18.93
C LEU A 146 22.55 39.86 20.14
N ASN A 147 23.08 39.72 21.34
CA ASN A 147 22.48 40.25 22.57
C ASN A 147 22.44 41.77 22.64
N GLN A 148 23.15 42.47 21.74
CA GLN A 148 23.12 43.94 21.64
C GLN A 148 21.88 44.47 20.90
N TYR A 149 21.13 43.59 20.20
CA TYR A 149 19.90 44.00 19.52
C TYR A 149 18.73 43.96 20.49
N GLU A 150 18.14 45.09 20.72
CA GLU A 150 16.89 45.20 21.47
C GLU A 150 15.73 44.77 20.57
N PHE A 151 15.10 43.65 20.92
CA PHE A 151 13.87 43.23 20.26
C PHE A 151 12.68 43.95 20.89
N SER A 152 11.80 44.54 20.07
CA SER A 152 10.53 45.09 20.55
C SER A 152 9.71 44.00 21.26
N ASP A 153 8.99 44.37 22.33
CA ASP A 153 8.09 43.49 23.07
C ASP A 153 7.09 42.76 22.16
N HIS A 154 6.69 43.40 21.06
CA HIS A 154 5.81 42.81 20.08
C HIS A 154 6.44 41.57 19.38
N TYR A 155 7.72 41.64 19.05
CA TYR A 155 8.43 40.48 18.47
C TYR A 155 8.57 39.32 19.46
N PHE A 156 8.78 39.63 20.72
CA PHE A 156 8.93 38.64 21.78
C PHE A 156 7.68 37.76 21.94
N TYR A 157 6.49 38.34 21.79
CA TYR A 157 5.24 37.56 21.84
C TYR A 157 4.80 37.04 20.46
N ALA A 158 5.18 37.70 19.38
CA ALA A 158 4.81 37.28 18.03
C ALA A 158 5.47 35.99 17.60
N ILE A 159 6.75 35.78 17.95
CA ILE A 159 7.50 34.56 17.56
C ILE A 159 6.88 33.27 18.15
N PRO A 160 6.69 33.13 19.47
CA PRO A 160 6.08 31.94 20.04
C PRO A 160 4.64 31.74 19.53
N THR A 161 3.87 32.81 19.33
CA THR A 161 2.53 32.73 18.78
C THR A 161 2.56 32.16 17.34
N ALA A 162 3.47 32.66 16.50
CA ALA A 162 3.67 32.17 15.15
C ALA A 162 4.09 30.66 15.13
N LEU A 163 4.99 30.29 16.04
CA LEU A 163 5.42 28.87 16.18
C LEU A 163 4.26 27.94 16.59
N ILE A 164 3.40 28.40 17.53
CA ILE A 164 2.23 27.60 17.95
C ILE A 164 1.23 27.46 16.79
N ILE A 165 0.94 28.55 16.06
CA ILE A 165 0.07 28.50 14.89
C ILE A 165 0.65 27.57 13.83
N ALA A 166 1.95 27.68 13.52
CA ALA A 166 2.64 26.82 12.58
C ALA A 166 2.62 25.34 13.04
N LEU A 167 2.82 25.07 14.33
CA LEU A 167 2.76 23.74 14.92
C LEU A 167 1.39 23.10 14.68
N ILE A 168 0.31 23.82 15.01
CA ILE A 168 -1.06 23.31 14.84
C ILE A 168 -1.36 23.05 13.37
N PHE A 169 -1.03 24.01 12.50
CA PHE A 169 -1.26 23.89 11.06
C PHE A 169 -0.49 22.72 10.44
N LEU A 170 0.82 22.61 10.71
CA LEU A 170 1.67 21.57 10.16
C LEU A 170 1.26 20.18 10.68
N ASN A 171 0.90 20.06 11.96
CA ASN A 171 0.41 18.78 12.50
C ASN A 171 -0.93 18.38 11.88
N TYR A 172 -1.86 19.31 11.71
CA TYR A 172 -3.14 19.05 11.02
C TYR A 172 -2.92 18.59 9.58
N PHE A 173 -2.07 19.31 8.85
CA PHE A 173 -1.71 18.95 7.48
C PHE A 173 -1.05 17.57 7.41
N ALA A 174 -0.10 17.28 8.29
CA ALA A 174 0.59 16.01 8.33
C ALA A 174 -0.34 14.84 8.69
N LEU A 175 -1.33 15.04 9.58
CA LEU A 175 -2.35 14.05 9.89
C LEU A 175 -3.22 13.71 8.67
N ILE A 176 -3.69 14.72 7.93
CA ILE A 176 -4.49 14.51 6.71
C ILE A 176 -3.67 13.78 5.66
N PHE A 177 -2.46 14.27 5.38
CA PHE A 177 -1.57 13.66 4.39
C PHE A 177 -1.18 12.22 4.75
N GLY A 178 -0.91 11.96 6.03
CA GLY A 178 -0.64 10.62 6.53
C GLY A 178 -1.81 9.65 6.34
N LYS A 179 -3.04 10.12 6.59
CA LYS A 179 -4.27 9.35 6.36
C LYS A 179 -4.47 9.04 4.88
N GLU A 180 -4.32 10.03 4.01
CA GLU A 180 -4.46 9.88 2.56
C GLU A 180 -3.40 8.92 1.99
N SER A 181 -2.14 9.06 2.41
CA SER A 181 -1.05 8.17 2.02
C SER A 181 -1.32 6.71 2.43
N LYS A 182 -1.91 6.51 3.62
CA LYS A 182 -2.31 5.20 4.10
C LYS A 182 -3.41 4.59 3.23
N LEU A 183 -4.46 5.35 2.92
CA LEU A 183 -5.56 4.88 2.07
C LEU A 183 -5.08 4.50 0.66
N ARG A 184 -4.18 5.31 0.08
CA ARG A 184 -3.56 4.99 -1.22
C ARG A 184 -2.78 3.68 -1.17
N LYS A 185 -2.02 3.45 -0.10
CA LYS A 185 -1.27 2.20 0.06
C LYS A 185 -2.20 0.99 0.19
N GLU A 186 -3.25 1.08 1.00
CA GLU A 186 -4.25 0.02 1.16
C GLU A 186 -4.96 -0.30 -0.17
N ALA A 187 -5.26 0.72 -0.97
CA ALA A 187 -5.83 0.52 -2.31
C ALA A 187 -4.86 -0.19 -3.25
N LEU A 188 -3.57 0.20 -3.25
CA LEU A 188 -2.55 -0.46 -4.05
C LEU A 188 -2.33 -1.92 -3.65
N ASP A 189 -2.29 -2.20 -2.34
CA ASP A 189 -2.15 -3.56 -1.83
C ASP A 189 -3.33 -4.45 -2.29
N LYS A 190 -4.56 -3.92 -2.29
CA LYS A 190 -5.74 -4.62 -2.82
C LYS A 190 -5.67 -4.87 -4.32
N ILE A 191 -5.23 -3.88 -5.10
CA ILE A 191 -5.07 -4.05 -6.55
C ILE A 191 -4.03 -5.15 -6.84
N GLN A 192 -2.92 -5.16 -6.11
CA GLN A 192 -1.91 -6.21 -6.27
C GLN A 192 -2.46 -7.61 -5.92
N GLU A 193 -3.28 -7.71 -4.87
CA GLU A 193 -3.95 -8.98 -4.51
C GLU A 193 -4.88 -9.46 -5.63
N VAL A 194 -5.67 -8.56 -6.21
CA VAL A 194 -6.59 -8.90 -7.34
C VAL A 194 -5.79 -9.36 -8.55
N ILE A 195 -4.73 -8.62 -8.94
CA ILE A 195 -3.87 -8.99 -10.07
C ILE A 195 -3.22 -10.37 -9.83
N ALA A 196 -2.74 -10.63 -8.61
CA ALA A 196 -2.14 -11.93 -8.28
C ALA A 196 -3.14 -13.08 -8.45
N LYS A 197 -4.39 -12.88 -7.99
CA LYS A 197 -5.47 -13.86 -8.17
C LYS A 197 -5.85 -14.05 -9.64
N GLU A 198 -5.89 -12.98 -10.42
CA GLU A 198 -6.15 -13.04 -11.85
C GLU A 198 -5.06 -13.87 -12.57
N HIS A 199 -3.79 -13.60 -12.27
CA HIS A 199 -2.69 -14.39 -12.82
C HIS A 199 -2.76 -15.87 -12.43
N GLU A 200 -3.13 -16.18 -11.20
CA GLU A 200 -3.33 -17.56 -10.74
C GLU A 200 -4.44 -18.26 -11.52
N LEU A 201 -5.58 -17.59 -11.72
CA LEU A 201 -6.72 -18.12 -12.47
C LEU A 201 -6.37 -18.35 -13.96
N VAL A 202 -5.67 -17.41 -14.59
CA VAL A 202 -5.21 -17.52 -15.98
C VAL A 202 -4.23 -18.69 -16.12
N SER A 203 -3.27 -18.83 -15.20
CA SER A 203 -2.33 -19.96 -15.19
C SER A 203 -3.06 -21.30 -15.03
N LEU A 204 -3.99 -21.37 -14.09
CA LEU A 204 -4.80 -22.58 -13.86
C LEU A 204 -5.64 -22.93 -15.09
N GLY A 205 -6.27 -21.93 -15.71
CA GLY A 205 -7.03 -22.10 -16.96
C GLY A 205 -6.18 -22.68 -18.09
N GLY A 206 -4.96 -22.15 -18.27
CA GLY A 206 -4.01 -22.68 -19.24
C GLY A 206 -3.61 -24.15 -18.99
N GLN A 207 -3.38 -24.52 -17.74
CA GLN A 207 -3.06 -25.91 -17.36
C GLN A 207 -4.23 -26.86 -17.62
N VAL A 208 -5.46 -26.43 -17.27
CA VAL A 208 -6.68 -27.21 -17.51
C VAL A 208 -6.91 -27.41 -19.00
N ALA A 209 -6.74 -26.38 -19.82
CA ALA A 209 -6.88 -26.45 -21.26
C ALA A 209 -5.84 -27.42 -21.90
N ALA A 210 -4.57 -27.32 -21.47
CA ALA A 210 -3.51 -28.22 -21.91
C ALA A 210 -3.77 -29.69 -21.52
N ALA A 211 -4.22 -29.91 -20.28
CA ALA A 211 -4.58 -31.25 -19.81
C ALA A 211 -5.76 -31.82 -20.58
N ALA A 212 -6.79 -31.05 -20.85
CA ALA A 212 -7.95 -31.46 -21.61
C ALA A 212 -7.59 -31.81 -23.08
N HIS A 213 -6.73 -31.01 -23.72
CA HIS A 213 -6.22 -31.33 -25.05
C HIS A 213 -5.42 -32.64 -25.07
N SER A 214 -4.54 -32.83 -24.11
CA SER A 214 -3.72 -34.05 -23.99
C SER A 214 -4.54 -35.29 -23.69
N LEU A 215 -5.66 -35.16 -22.96
CA LEU A 215 -6.58 -36.28 -22.67
C LEU A 215 -7.60 -36.51 -23.78
N GLY A 216 -7.94 -35.50 -24.57
CA GLY A 216 -8.91 -35.61 -25.66
C GLY A 216 -8.49 -36.59 -26.74
N THR A 217 -7.20 -36.59 -27.12
CA THR A 217 -6.67 -37.51 -28.15
C THR A 217 -6.78 -39.00 -27.75
N PRO A 218 -6.30 -39.48 -26.60
CA PRO A 218 -6.42 -40.87 -26.20
C PRO A 218 -7.88 -41.29 -25.97
N LEU A 219 -8.71 -40.41 -25.42
CA LEU A 219 -10.14 -40.69 -25.25
C LEU A 219 -10.88 -40.84 -26.57
N SER A 220 -10.54 -40.03 -27.58
CA SER A 220 -11.10 -40.18 -28.93
C SER A 220 -10.69 -41.52 -29.56
N THR A 221 -9.45 -41.98 -29.38
CA THR A 221 -8.99 -43.29 -29.84
C THR A 221 -9.74 -44.43 -29.13
N ILE A 222 -9.89 -44.34 -27.80
CA ILE A 222 -10.66 -45.33 -27.03
C ILE A 222 -12.12 -45.38 -27.51
N LYS A 223 -12.72 -44.21 -27.79
CA LYS A 223 -14.09 -44.12 -28.32
C LYS A 223 -14.25 -44.85 -29.64
N ILE A 224 -13.32 -44.66 -30.60
CA ILE A 224 -13.34 -45.29 -31.90
C ILE A 224 -13.24 -46.82 -31.75
N ILE A 225 -12.27 -47.31 -30.97
CA ILE A 225 -12.06 -48.75 -30.71
C ILE A 225 -13.30 -49.32 -30.04
N SER A 226 -13.87 -48.65 -29.05
CA SER A 226 -15.07 -49.14 -28.36
C SER A 226 -16.28 -49.22 -29.28
N GLN A 227 -16.44 -48.25 -30.18
CA GLN A 227 -17.53 -48.26 -31.19
C GLN A 227 -17.34 -49.38 -32.23
N ASP A 228 -16.14 -49.68 -32.64
CA ASP A 228 -15.86 -50.78 -33.58
C ASP A 228 -16.08 -52.13 -32.91
N LEU A 229 -15.65 -52.33 -31.68
CA LEU A 229 -15.95 -53.51 -30.88
C LEU A 229 -17.47 -53.71 -30.68
N LEU A 230 -18.22 -52.65 -30.48
CA LEU A 230 -19.69 -52.70 -30.37
C LEU A 230 -20.33 -53.21 -31.68
N LYS A 231 -19.79 -52.81 -32.86
CA LYS A 231 -20.26 -53.25 -34.17
C LYS A 231 -19.93 -54.72 -34.44
N GLU A 232 -18.72 -55.18 -34.14
CA GLU A 232 -18.25 -56.53 -34.37
C GLU A 232 -18.89 -57.56 -33.43
N LEU A 233 -19.10 -57.17 -32.16
CA LEU A 233 -19.64 -58.11 -31.15
C LEU A 233 -21.15 -58.02 -30.97
N LYS A 234 -21.88 -57.34 -31.83
CA LYS A 234 -23.37 -57.21 -31.80
C LYS A 234 -24.09 -58.54 -31.76
N SER A 235 -23.50 -59.62 -32.29
CA SER A 235 -24.05 -60.98 -32.30
C SER A 235 -23.83 -61.76 -30.99
N SER A 236 -23.00 -61.32 -30.10
CA SER A 236 -22.64 -61.98 -28.83
C SER A 236 -23.34 -61.35 -27.65
N LYS A 237 -24.46 -61.87 -27.20
CA LYS A 237 -25.25 -61.41 -26.05
C LYS A 237 -24.47 -61.28 -24.76
N LYS A 238 -23.30 -61.87 -24.63
CA LYS A 238 -22.51 -61.87 -23.38
C LYS A 238 -21.66 -60.63 -23.20
N PHE A 239 -21.20 -59.99 -24.28
CA PHE A 239 -20.28 -58.79 -24.20
C PHE A 239 -20.97 -57.49 -24.55
N ASN A 240 -22.18 -57.51 -25.06
CA ASN A 240 -22.86 -56.30 -25.55
C ASN A 240 -23.09 -55.27 -24.44
N LYS A 241 -23.49 -55.72 -23.25
CA LYS A 241 -23.72 -54.87 -22.09
C LYS A 241 -22.44 -54.16 -21.61
N ASP A 242 -21.32 -54.89 -21.56
CA ASP A 242 -20.04 -54.35 -21.07
C ASP A 242 -19.47 -53.29 -22.05
N ILE A 243 -19.61 -53.53 -23.36
CA ILE A 243 -19.17 -52.63 -24.40
C ILE A 243 -20.06 -51.37 -24.47
N GLU A 244 -21.39 -51.51 -24.33
CA GLU A 244 -22.30 -50.37 -24.22
C GLU A 244 -21.97 -49.51 -23.00
N LEU A 245 -21.65 -50.12 -21.87
CA LEU A 245 -21.23 -49.43 -20.67
C LEU A 245 -19.91 -48.68 -20.92
N LEU A 246 -18.95 -49.31 -21.58
CA LEU A 246 -17.64 -48.71 -21.89
C LEU A 246 -17.79 -47.49 -22.83
N VAL A 247 -18.58 -47.58 -23.89
CA VAL A 247 -18.89 -46.48 -24.80
C VAL A 247 -19.58 -45.33 -24.04
N SER A 248 -20.51 -45.66 -23.15
CA SER A 248 -21.20 -44.68 -22.32
C SER A 248 -20.22 -43.92 -21.42
N GLN A 249 -19.27 -44.63 -20.75
CA GLN A 249 -18.28 -43.99 -19.88
C GLN A 249 -17.28 -43.11 -20.66
N VAL A 250 -16.85 -43.56 -21.85
CA VAL A 250 -15.95 -42.76 -22.71
C VAL A 250 -16.66 -41.49 -23.18
N ASN A 251 -17.92 -41.56 -23.57
CA ASN A 251 -18.70 -40.37 -23.92
C ASN A 251 -18.81 -39.42 -22.73
N ARG A 252 -19.09 -39.94 -21.52
CA ARG A 252 -19.14 -39.15 -20.29
C ARG A 252 -17.82 -38.43 -20.00
N CYS A 253 -16.69 -39.12 -20.17
CA CYS A 253 -15.37 -38.51 -20.02
C CYS A 253 -15.12 -37.42 -21.04
N ASN A 254 -15.51 -37.59 -22.30
CA ASN A 254 -15.44 -36.59 -23.34
C ASN A 254 -16.31 -35.36 -23.02
N ASP A 255 -17.52 -35.57 -22.48
CA ASP A 255 -18.42 -34.48 -22.10
C ASP A 255 -17.86 -33.69 -20.89
N ILE A 256 -17.24 -34.37 -19.93
CA ILE A 256 -16.56 -33.72 -18.80
C ILE A 256 -15.37 -32.88 -19.31
N LEU A 257 -14.54 -33.43 -20.21
CA LEU A 257 -13.42 -32.70 -20.81
C LEU A 257 -13.90 -31.50 -21.60
N LYS A 258 -14.95 -31.62 -22.40
CA LYS A 258 -15.55 -30.50 -23.10
C LYS A 258 -16.05 -29.43 -22.14
N LYS A 259 -16.65 -29.80 -21.01
CA LYS A 259 -17.09 -28.84 -19.98
C LYS A 259 -15.92 -28.14 -19.30
N LEU A 260 -14.80 -28.84 -19.11
CA LEU A 260 -13.57 -28.25 -18.55
C LEU A 260 -12.86 -27.31 -19.55
N THR A 261 -13.01 -27.54 -20.85
CA THR A 261 -12.45 -26.75 -21.94
C THR A 261 -13.38 -25.66 -22.44
N LEU A 262 -14.58 -25.51 -21.85
CA LEU A 262 -15.51 -24.39 -22.13
C LEU A 262 -14.99 -23.04 -21.67
N ASN A 263 -13.67 -22.84 -21.70
CA ASN A 263 -13.12 -21.58 -22.12
C ASN A 263 -13.26 -21.52 -23.64
N PRO A 264 -13.76 -20.44 -24.24
CA PRO A 264 -13.77 -20.28 -25.68
C PRO A 264 -12.32 -20.27 -26.18
N THR A 265 -11.81 -21.46 -26.48
CA THR A 265 -10.55 -21.58 -27.19
C THR A 265 -10.75 -21.02 -28.59
N ILE A 266 -9.93 -20.10 -28.90
CA ILE A 266 -9.72 -19.30 -30.08
C ILE A 266 -9.53 -20.12 -31.40
N ASP A 267 -9.80 -21.41 -31.42
CA ASP A 267 -9.61 -22.28 -32.58
C ASP A 267 -10.91 -22.70 -33.30
N ASP A 268 -11.96 -21.89 -33.13
CA ASP A 268 -13.12 -22.05 -34.05
C ASP A 268 -12.88 -21.19 -35.28
N GLU A 269 -13.06 -21.79 -36.47
CA GLU A 269 -13.05 -21.15 -37.79
C GLU A 269 -13.98 -19.90 -37.93
N PHE A 270 -14.65 -19.49 -36.84
CA PHE A 270 -15.51 -18.33 -36.72
C PHE A 270 -14.79 -17.02 -36.32
N ILE A 271 -13.46 -17.03 -36.16
CA ILE A 271 -12.72 -15.86 -35.64
C ILE A 271 -12.62 -14.71 -36.65
N ASP A 272 -12.86 -14.95 -37.93
CA ASP A 272 -12.64 -14.00 -39.02
C ASP A 272 -13.90 -13.28 -39.55
N LYS A 273 -15.06 -13.41 -38.89
CA LYS A 273 -16.24 -12.67 -39.28
C LYS A 273 -16.50 -11.50 -38.35
N ASP A 274 -16.54 -10.28 -38.93
CA ASP A 274 -17.06 -9.09 -38.28
C ASP A 274 -18.52 -9.36 -37.84
N LEU A 275 -18.70 -9.73 -36.57
CA LEU A 275 -20.01 -9.98 -35.98
C LEU A 275 -20.62 -8.66 -35.52
N SER A 276 -21.95 -8.51 -35.72
CA SER A 276 -22.68 -7.38 -35.12
C SER A 276 -22.67 -7.52 -33.58
N ILE A 277 -22.79 -6.41 -32.88
CA ILE A 277 -22.88 -6.39 -31.39
C ILE A 277 -24.03 -7.31 -30.94
N TYR A 278 -25.13 -7.32 -31.64
CA TYR A 278 -26.29 -8.15 -31.33
C TYR A 278 -25.97 -9.64 -31.45
N ASP A 279 -25.37 -10.06 -32.57
CA ASP A 279 -25.00 -11.46 -32.79
C ASP A 279 -23.97 -11.94 -31.74
N TYR A 280 -23.08 -11.04 -31.37
CA TYR A 280 -22.05 -11.31 -30.36
C TYR A 280 -22.65 -11.53 -28.96
N VAL A 281 -23.58 -10.66 -28.52
CA VAL A 281 -24.28 -10.82 -27.25
C VAL A 281 -25.22 -12.03 -27.29
N TYR A 282 -25.87 -12.28 -28.42
CA TYR A 282 -26.74 -13.43 -28.64
C TYR A 282 -25.95 -14.75 -28.49
N GLU A 283 -24.78 -14.84 -29.09
CA GLU A 283 -23.92 -16.04 -28.98
C GLU A 283 -23.48 -16.31 -27.54
N ILE A 284 -23.15 -15.25 -26.82
CA ILE A 284 -22.78 -15.35 -25.40
C ILE A 284 -24.00 -15.79 -24.56
N THR A 285 -25.15 -15.14 -24.70
CA THR A 285 -26.36 -15.48 -23.93
C THR A 285 -26.85 -16.87 -24.23
N LYS A 286 -26.79 -17.31 -25.47
CA LYS A 286 -27.15 -18.69 -25.87
C LYS A 286 -26.27 -19.75 -25.22
N SER A 287 -24.98 -19.46 -25.00
CA SER A 287 -24.08 -20.38 -24.26
C SER A 287 -24.47 -20.54 -22.78
N PHE A 288 -25.25 -19.61 -22.23
CA PHE A 288 -25.78 -19.70 -20.85
C PHE A 288 -27.16 -20.37 -20.78
N GLU A 289 -27.99 -20.31 -21.83
CA GLU A 289 -29.26 -21.04 -21.88
C GLU A 289 -29.09 -22.55 -21.72
N GLU A 290 -27.97 -23.11 -22.20
CA GLU A 290 -27.67 -24.54 -22.07
C GLU A 290 -27.26 -24.92 -20.62
N ILE A 291 -26.91 -23.95 -19.77
CA ILE A 291 -26.36 -24.21 -18.42
C ILE A 291 -27.31 -23.67 -17.32
N SER A 292 -28.18 -22.73 -17.64
CA SER A 292 -29.07 -22.01 -16.71
C SER A 292 -30.53 -22.36 -17.00
N GLU A 293 -31.34 -22.53 -15.96
CA GLU A 293 -32.80 -22.68 -16.07
C GLU A 293 -33.53 -21.37 -16.37
N LYS A 294 -32.79 -20.29 -16.68
CA LYS A 294 -33.35 -18.95 -16.94
C LYS A 294 -33.49 -18.71 -18.45
N GLU A 295 -34.59 -18.10 -18.85
CA GLU A 295 -34.83 -17.67 -20.23
C GLU A 295 -34.23 -16.26 -20.46
N PHE A 296 -33.39 -16.11 -21.47
CA PHE A 296 -32.72 -14.86 -21.81
C PHE A 296 -33.45 -14.19 -22.98
N ILE A 297 -34.03 -13.00 -22.77
CA ILE A 297 -34.69 -12.23 -23.80
C ILE A 297 -33.83 -11.04 -24.20
N LEU A 298 -33.26 -11.08 -25.41
CA LEU A 298 -32.48 -10.00 -25.98
C LEU A 298 -33.40 -9.02 -26.73
N ILE A 299 -33.44 -7.75 -26.31
CA ILE A 299 -34.23 -6.70 -26.91
C ILE A 299 -33.30 -5.68 -27.57
N ASP A 300 -33.22 -5.66 -28.90
CA ASP A 300 -32.50 -4.64 -29.66
C ASP A 300 -33.35 -3.37 -29.84
N LYS A 301 -33.11 -2.35 -29.01
CA LYS A 301 -33.85 -1.06 -29.06
C LYS A 301 -33.31 -0.08 -30.08
N GLN A 302 -32.12 -0.25 -30.64
CA GLN A 302 -31.41 0.75 -31.43
C GLN A 302 -30.91 0.25 -32.80
N ASN A 303 -31.32 -0.92 -33.24
CA ASN A 303 -30.88 -1.51 -34.52
C ASN A 303 -29.33 -1.51 -34.65
N THR A 304 -28.65 -2.14 -33.66
CA THR A 304 -27.20 -2.14 -33.50
C THR A 304 -26.43 -2.96 -34.56
N ASN A 305 -27.13 -3.53 -35.55
CA ASN A 305 -26.56 -4.26 -36.69
C ASN A 305 -25.58 -3.44 -37.56
N LYS A 306 -25.36 -2.16 -37.25
CA LYS A 306 -24.44 -1.28 -38.01
C LYS A 306 -23.02 -1.24 -37.45
N PHE A 307 -22.76 -1.81 -36.26
CA PHE A 307 -21.47 -1.77 -35.65
C PHE A 307 -20.86 -3.18 -35.59
N ASN A 308 -19.81 -3.39 -36.38
CA ASN A 308 -19.00 -4.60 -36.33
C ASN A 308 -17.93 -4.47 -35.25
N LEU A 309 -17.91 -5.39 -34.33
CA LEU A 309 -16.87 -5.48 -33.29
C LEU A 309 -15.92 -6.64 -33.58
N ARG A 310 -14.65 -6.36 -33.43
CA ARG A 310 -13.64 -7.42 -33.41
C ARG A 310 -13.79 -8.22 -32.12
N LYS A 311 -13.94 -9.53 -32.23
CA LYS A 311 -14.08 -10.43 -31.09
C LYS A 311 -12.84 -10.27 -30.18
N SER A 312 -13.01 -9.79 -28.96
CA SER A 312 -11.94 -9.71 -27.95
C SER A 312 -12.32 -10.54 -26.75
N ILE A 313 -11.34 -11.22 -26.19
CA ILE A 313 -11.50 -12.08 -24.99
C ILE A 313 -12.01 -11.25 -23.82
N GLU A 314 -11.52 -10.01 -23.67
CA GLU A 314 -11.93 -9.10 -22.59
C GLU A 314 -13.41 -8.74 -22.68
N LEU A 315 -13.93 -8.57 -23.89
CA LEU A 315 -15.35 -8.26 -24.15
C LEU A 315 -16.25 -9.46 -23.80
N VAL A 316 -15.83 -10.68 -24.14
CA VAL A 316 -16.53 -11.93 -23.75
C VAL A 316 -16.63 -12.04 -22.24
N TYR A 317 -15.51 -11.87 -21.53
CA TYR A 317 -15.50 -11.94 -20.08
C TYR A 317 -16.26 -10.77 -19.43
N GLY A 318 -16.19 -9.57 -20.00
CA GLY A 318 -16.96 -8.42 -19.54
C GLY A 318 -18.45 -8.68 -19.59
N ILE A 319 -18.99 -9.14 -20.74
CA ILE A 319 -20.42 -9.46 -20.91
C ILE A 319 -20.83 -10.64 -20.03
N ARG A 320 -20.00 -11.69 -19.96
CA ARG A 320 -20.26 -12.88 -19.15
C ARG A 320 -20.39 -12.60 -17.65
N ASN A 321 -19.72 -11.57 -17.15
CA ASN A 321 -19.83 -11.17 -15.74
C ASN A 321 -21.12 -10.39 -15.43
N PHE A 322 -21.86 -9.93 -16.47
CA PHE A 322 -23.14 -9.25 -16.31
C PHE A 322 -24.37 -10.15 -16.55
N VAL A 323 -24.19 -11.28 -17.22
CA VAL A 323 -25.21 -12.31 -17.46
C VAL A 323 -25.16 -13.40 -16.40
#